data_f96d49d7944bb001186da0606137f1dc
#
_entry.id   f96d49d7944bb001186da0606137f1dc
#
_cell.length_a   1.000
_cell.length_b   1.000
_cell.length_c   1.000
_cell.angle_alpha   90.00
_cell.angle_beta   90.00
_cell.angle_gamma   90.00
#
_symmetry.space_group_name_H-M   'P 1'
#
loop_
_entity.id
_entity.type
_entity.pdbx_description
1 polymer ?
#
loop_
_entity_poly.entity_id
_entity_poly.type
_entity_poly.pdbx_seq_one_letter_code
_entity_poly.pdbx_strand_id
1 'polypeptide(L)'
;MLVVLIALLGVTFAVVDLPGRPAQAATTKRVLAISVDGLSVTAIEKLGPGHLPNLYRLMRGGASTREARSEYEQSVTLPNHTSMVTSRRITRSAHGHGVTWNTDRSWMTVQEAAGHPVSSVFSQVGRAGRSSALFASKSKFGLFDRSWPSIDRFVVDGDADLVDRAATDLATRKRAFTFVHLGSPDHYGHRDGGMSAAYRASVIRTDARIGRLLKAIDSSSALKGSTYVILTADHGFKSGATDHSAHLYPNYRIPFVVWGPGVARGASLYRLNPDYRAPGTSRATYDGRQPIRNGDLGNLALDLLGLGPIPGSTLNSAQSLDIR
;
A
#
# COMPACT_ATOMS: atom_id res chain seq x y z
N MET A 1 47.63 -39.57 -67.10
CA MET A 1 46.81 -38.44 -66.60
C MET A 1 45.50 -39.04 -66.08
N LEU A 2 45.40 -39.13 -64.78
CA LEU A 2 44.20 -39.73 -64.10
C LEU A 2 43.38 -38.57 -63.52
N VAL A 3 42.18 -38.39 -64.00
CA VAL A 3 41.26 -37.37 -63.51
C VAL A 3 40.37 -37.99 -62.40
N VAL A 4 40.55 -37.53 -61.19
CA VAL A 4 39.68 -37.92 -60.03
C VAL A 4 38.52 -36.96 -59.94
N LEU A 5 37.31 -37.47 -60.15
CA LEU A 5 36.03 -36.75 -59.90
C LEU A 5 35.65 -36.85 -58.43
N ILE A 6 35.61 -35.72 -57.68
CA ILE A 6 35.11 -35.66 -56.34
C ILE A 6 33.64 -35.25 -56.42
N ALA A 7 32.77 -36.15 -56.02
CA ALA A 7 31.31 -35.86 -55.83
C ALA A 7 31.08 -35.25 -54.46
N LEU A 8 30.64 -33.99 -54.40
CA LEU A 8 30.13 -33.37 -53.18
C LEU A 8 28.68 -33.82 -52.90
N LEU A 9 28.46 -34.59 -51.84
CA LEU A 9 27.12 -34.82 -51.28
C LEU A 9 26.72 -33.59 -50.46
N GLY A 10 25.76 -32.85 -50.96
CA GLY A 10 25.11 -31.76 -50.17
C GLY A 10 24.09 -32.35 -49.21
N VAL A 11 24.36 -32.22 -47.89
CA VAL A 11 23.40 -32.56 -46.83
C VAL A 11 22.55 -31.32 -46.56
N THR A 12 21.31 -31.36 -46.99
CA THR A 12 20.31 -30.33 -46.66
C THR A 12 19.71 -30.63 -45.29
N PHE A 13 20.04 -29.79 -44.30
CA PHE A 13 19.34 -29.80 -42.98
C PHE A 13 17.98 -29.14 -43.12
N ALA A 14 16.90 -29.89 -42.96
CA ALA A 14 15.57 -29.36 -42.80
C ALA A 14 15.45 -28.75 -41.39
N VAL A 15 15.32 -27.42 -41.31
CA VAL A 15 14.97 -26.73 -40.08
C VAL A 15 13.52 -27.05 -39.79
N VAL A 16 13.23 -27.90 -38.81
CA VAL A 16 11.89 -28.14 -38.30
C VAL A 16 11.52 -26.96 -37.41
N ASP A 17 10.72 -26.03 -37.89
CA ASP A 17 10.09 -24.99 -37.07
C ASP A 17 9.16 -25.65 -36.05
N LEU A 18 9.61 -25.78 -34.82
CA LEU A 18 8.76 -26.17 -33.70
C LEU A 18 7.77 -25.01 -33.45
N PRO A 19 6.45 -25.29 -33.37
CA PRO A 19 5.48 -24.25 -33.09
C PRO A 19 5.84 -23.59 -31.76
N GLY A 20 6.16 -22.29 -31.80
CA GLY A 20 6.49 -21.50 -30.65
C GLY A 20 5.40 -21.65 -29.58
N ARG A 21 5.78 -22.03 -28.38
CA ARG A 21 4.87 -22.04 -27.22
C ARG A 21 4.17 -20.68 -27.19
N PRO A 22 2.81 -20.62 -27.16
CA PRO A 22 2.13 -19.33 -27.06
C PRO A 22 2.70 -18.60 -25.85
N ALA A 23 3.20 -17.39 -26.05
CA ALA A 23 3.68 -16.54 -24.97
C ALA A 23 2.52 -16.39 -23.97
N GLN A 24 2.69 -16.97 -22.79
CA GLN A 24 1.70 -16.89 -21.72
C GLN A 24 1.54 -15.40 -21.41
N ALA A 25 0.35 -14.85 -21.73
CA ALA A 25 0.07 -13.44 -21.51
C ALA A 25 0.42 -13.09 -20.06
N ALA A 26 1.37 -12.18 -19.88
CA ALA A 26 1.84 -11.79 -18.56
C ALA A 26 0.63 -11.35 -17.72
N THR A 27 0.39 -12.03 -16.61
CA THR A 27 -0.74 -11.75 -15.73
C THR A 27 -0.63 -10.29 -15.26
N THR A 28 -1.60 -9.45 -15.63
CA THR A 28 -1.58 -8.03 -15.28
C THR A 28 -1.66 -7.88 -13.76
N LYS A 29 -0.55 -7.55 -13.12
CA LYS A 29 -0.47 -7.35 -11.66
C LYS A 29 -1.33 -6.16 -11.22
N ARG A 30 -1.93 -6.27 -10.03
CA ARG A 30 -2.78 -5.26 -9.38
C ARG A 30 -2.38 -5.09 -7.93
N VAL A 31 -2.59 -3.90 -7.39
CA VAL A 31 -2.38 -3.61 -5.97
C VAL A 31 -3.64 -3.00 -5.38
N LEU A 32 -4.12 -3.61 -4.30
CA LEU A 32 -5.10 -3.06 -3.38
C LEU A 32 -4.35 -2.57 -2.14
N ALA A 33 -4.23 -1.26 -1.97
CA ALA A 33 -3.71 -0.63 -0.76
C ALA A 33 -4.87 -0.33 0.19
N ILE A 34 -4.78 -0.80 1.43
CA ILE A 34 -5.77 -0.56 2.49
C ILE A 34 -5.07 0.22 3.60
N SER A 35 -5.54 1.42 3.88
CA SER A 35 -5.14 2.17 5.06
C SER A 35 -6.28 2.18 6.07
N VAL A 36 -5.99 1.72 7.29
CA VAL A 36 -6.94 1.75 8.40
C VAL A 36 -6.53 2.85 9.36
N ASP A 37 -7.27 3.96 9.32
CA ASP A 37 -7.00 5.17 10.10
C ASP A 37 -7.06 4.88 11.61
N GLY A 38 -6.00 5.22 12.32
CA GLY A 38 -5.89 5.04 13.75
C GLY A 38 -5.82 3.58 14.22
N LEU A 39 -5.40 2.63 13.38
CA LEU A 39 -5.33 1.21 13.77
C LEU A 39 -4.15 0.94 14.71
N SER A 40 -4.45 0.86 15.98
CA SER A 40 -3.48 0.54 17.03
C SER A 40 -3.01 -0.90 16.96
N VAL A 41 -1.69 -1.11 16.99
CA VAL A 41 -1.10 -2.45 17.16
C VAL A 41 -1.54 -3.10 18.47
N THR A 42 -1.73 -2.32 19.54
CA THR A 42 -2.28 -2.82 20.81
C THR A 42 -3.66 -3.45 20.62
N ALA A 43 -4.50 -2.87 19.76
CA ALA A 43 -5.80 -3.46 19.45
C ALA A 43 -5.67 -4.78 18.69
N ILE A 44 -4.76 -4.86 17.72
CA ILE A 44 -4.49 -6.11 16.98
C ILE A 44 -4.07 -7.21 17.94
N GLU A 45 -3.15 -6.91 18.85
CA GLU A 45 -2.62 -7.87 19.82
C GLU A 45 -3.67 -8.35 20.82
N LYS A 46 -4.48 -7.43 21.36
CA LYS A 46 -5.51 -7.75 22.36
C LYS A 46 -6.73 -8.47 21.78
N LEU A 47 -7.16 -8.10 20.57
CA LEU A 47 -8.31 -8.74 19.92
C LEU A 47 -7.94 -10.10 19.33
N GLY A 48 -6.73 -10.24 18.83
CA GLY A 48 -6.22 -11.52 18.34
C GLY A 48 -6.96 -12.08 17.12
N PRO A 49 -6.58 -13.28 16.66
CA PRO A 49 -7.12 -13.88 15.44
C PRO A 49 -8.60 -14.30 15.57
N GLY A 50 -9.11 -14.47 16.77
CA GLY A 50 -10.54 -14.80 17.00
C GLY A 50 -11.48 -13.66 16.64
N HIS A 51 -11.05 -12.41 16.84
CA HIS A 51 -11.84 -11.21 16.53
C HIS A 51 -11.41 -10.52 15.23
N LEU A 52 -10.20 -10.78 14.74
CA LEU A 52 -9.62 -10.17 13.52
C LEU A 52 -9.19 -11.23 12.50
N PRO A 53 -10.08 -12.16 12.10
CA PRO A 53 -9.71 -13.30 11.26
C PRO A 53 -9.14 -12.88 9.90
N ASN A 54 -9.60 -11.78 9.31
CA ASN A 54 -9.20 -11.34 7.97
C ASN A 54 -7.82 -10.67 7.99
N LEU A 55 -7.54 -9.83 8.98
CA LEU A 55 -6.22 -9.24 9.18
C LEU A 55 -5.17 -10.34 9.46
N TYR A 56 -5.50 -11.29 10.34
CA TYR A 56 -4.61 -12.42 10.62
C TYR A 56 -4.48 -13.39 9.44
N ARG A 57 -5.50 -13.50 8.56
CA ARG A 57 -5.38 -14.19 7.28
C ARG A 57 -4.29 -13.55 6.41
N LEU A 58 -4.30 -12.22 6.26
CA LEU A 58 -3.28 -11.48 5.52
C LEU A 58 -1.90 -11.68 6.13
N MET A 59 -1.76 -11.54 7.45
CA MET A 59 -0.48 -11.70 8.15
C MET A 59 0.10 -13.11 8.04
N ARG A 60 -0.74 -14.15 8.18
CA ARG A 60 -0.30 -15.56 8.06
C ARG A 60 -0.03 -15.97 6.61
N GLY A 61 -0.77 -15.41 5.67
CA GLY A 61 -0.64 -15.71 4.24
C GLY A 61 0.39 -14.85 3.50
N GLY A 62 0.98 -13.87 4.17
CA GLY A 62 1.92 -12.91 3.60
C GLY A 62 3.07 -12.56 4.53
N ALA A 63 3.78 -11.48 4.21
CA ALA A 63 4.86 -10.93 5.02
C ALA A 63 4.35 -9.70 5.81
N SER A 64 4.75 -9.56 7.08
CA SER A 64 4.22 -8.50 7.93
C SER A 64 5.17 -8.06 9.02
N THR A 65 4.90 -6.87 9.55
CA THR A 65 5.45 -6.40 10.83
C THR A 65 4.38 -5.62 11.61
N ARG A 66 4.47 -5.67 12.92
CA ARG A 66 3.72 -4.82 13.86
C ARG A 66 4.59 -3.70 14.44
N GLU A 67 5.78 -3.52 13.87
CA GLU A 67 6.77 -2.54 14.30
C GLU A 67 7.11 -1.55 13.17
N ALA A 68 6.22 -1.34 12.21
CA ALA A 68 6.34 -0.24 11.28
C ALA A 68 6.10 1.11 11.98
N ARG A 69 6.45 2.20 11.32
CA ARG A 69 6.32 3.55 11.86
C ARG A 69 5.51 4.45 10.93
N SER A 70 4.66 5.29 11.52
CA SER A 70 4.20 6.50 10.84
C SER A 70 5.38 7.41 10.52
N GLU A 71 5.15 8.47 9.76
CA GLU A 71 6.20 9.44 9.50
C GLU A 71 6.67 10.11 10.81
N TYR A 72 7.97 10.43 10.84
CA TYR A 72 8.60 10.99 12.04
C TYR A 72 8.03 12.35 12.43
N GLU A 73 7.71 13.19 11.44
CA GLU A 73 7.30 14.57 11.70
C GLU A 73 5.94 14.68 12.40
N GLN A 74 4.97 13.83 12.04
CA GLN A 74 3.60 13.88 12.56
C GLN A 74 2.93 12.51 12.53
N SER A 75 2.14 12.19 13.56
CA SER A 75 1.23 11.03 13.60
C SER A 75 -0.22 11.50 13.34
N VAL A 76 -0.47 12.08 12.16
CA VAL A 76 -1.72 12.75 11.79
C VAL A 76 -2.16 12.27 10.41
N THR A 77 -3.48 12.16 10.20
CA THR A 77 -4.11 11.48 9.06
C THR A 77 -3.60 11.96 7.69
N LEU A 78 -3.90 13.20 7.30
CA LEU A 78 -3.65 13.66 5.93
C LEU A 78 -2.15 13.72 5.57
N PRO A 79 -1.25 14.20 6.46
CA PRO A 79 0.19 14.14 6.23
C PRO A 79 0.70 12.72 5.97
N ASN A 80 0.35 11.74 6.80
CA ASN A 80 0.81 10.36 6.63
C ASN A 80 0.24 9.69 5.37
N HIS A 81 -1.03 9.93 5.04
CA HIS A 81 -1.61 9.42 3.80
C HIS A 81 -0.97 10.05 2.56
N THR A 82 -0.57 11.33 2.64
CA THR A 82 0.19 11.96 1.56
C THR A 82 1.57 11.31 1.42
N SER A 83 2.24 10.98 2.53
CA SER A 83 3.48 10.20 2.50
C SER A 83 3.29 8.81 1.87
N MET A 84 2.20 8.10 2.21
CA MET A 84 1.88 6.78 1.61
C MET A 84 1.81 6.81 0.08
N VAL A 85 1.20 7.84 -0.49
CA VAL A 85 0.96 7.92 -1.94
C VAL A 85 2.08 8.61 -2.71
N THR A 86 2.97 9.35 -2.03
CA THR A 86 4.11 10.06 -2.64
C THR A 86 5.47 9.44 -2.32
N SER A 87 5.53 8.54 -1.33
CA SER A 87 6.76 8.02 -0.73
C SER A 87 7.76 9.12 -0.36
N ARG A 88 7.24 10.24 0.18
CA ARG A 88 8.02 11.39 0.64
C ARG A 88 7.77 11.66 2.11
N ARG A 89 8.75 12.29 2.74
CA ARG A 89 8.62 12.92 4.07
C ARG A 89 7.56 14.03 4.03
N ILE A 90 7.10 14.45 5.21
CA ILE A 90 6.12 15.54 5.35
C ILE A 90 6.77 16.91 5.13
N THR A 91 7.93 17.16 5.76
CA THR A 91 8.54 18.49 5.83
C THR A 91 9.07 18.97 4.48
N ARG A 92 8.53 20.09 3.97
CA ARG A 92 8.90 20.70 2.68
C ARG A 92 10.40 21.02 2.57
N SER A 93 11.01 21.60 3.60
CA SER A 93 12.45 21.92 3.59
C SER A 93 13.37 20.70 3.51
N ALA A 94 12.84 19.50 3.76
CA ALA A 94 13.53 18.23 3.61
C ALA A 94 13.09 17.48 2.34
N HIS A 95 12.72 18.20 1.27
CA HIS A 95 12.20 17.66 0.02
C HIS A 95 10.92 16.82 0.17
N GLY A 96 10.18 17.05 1.26
CA GLY A 96 8.91 16.41 1.54
C GLY A 96 7.75 17.00 0.73
N HIS A 97 6.58 16.42 0.91
CA HIS A 97 5.38 16.84 0.17
C HIS A 97 4.70 18.11 0.74
N GLY A 98 5.12 18.61 1.91
CA GLY A 98 4.67 19.89 2.47
C GLY A 98 3.26 19.91 3.05
N VAL A 99 2.50 18.83 2.99
CA VAL A 99 1.15 18.75 3.59
C VAL A 99 1.30 18.52 5.08
N THR A 100 1.12 19.57 5.88
CA THR A 100 1.28 19.56 7.35
C THR A 100 -0.04 19.75 8.10
N TRP A 101 -1.16 19.92 7.40
CA TRP A 101 -2.49 20.14 7.95
C TRP A 101 -3.36 18.88 7.83
N ASN A 102 -4.45 18.84 8.61
CA ASN A 102 -5.37 17.68 8.68
C ASN A 102 -6.84 18.04 8.36
N THR A 103 -7.09 19.20 7.80
CA THR A 103 -8.42 19.67 7.39
C THR A 103 -8.62 19.54 5.90
N ASP A 104 -9.87 19.57 5.43
CA ASP A 104 -10.16 19.70 4.01
C ASP A 104 -9.88 21.15 3.58
N ARG A 105 -8.94 21.33 2.64
CA ARG A 105 -8.58 22.61 2.04
C ARG A 105 -8.86 22.52 0.55
N SER A 106 -10.09 22.83 0.15
CA SER A 106 -10.58 22.65 -1.24
C SER A 106 -9.80 23.44 -2.29
N TRP A 107 -9.05 24.45 -1.88
CA TRP A 107 -8.21 25.30 -2.74
C TRP A 107 -6.75 24.85 -2.86
N MET A 108 -6.36 23.82 -2.10
CA MET A 108 -4.96 23.35 -2.07
C MET A 108 -4.76 22.10 -2.90
N THR A 109 -3.55 21.97 -3.44
CA THR A 109 -2.98 20.74 -3.99
C THR A 109 -1.70 20.37 -3.24
N VAL A 110 -1.23 19.14 -3.42
CA VAL A 110 0.07 18.70 -2.86
C VAL A 110 1.23 19.46 -3.50
N GLN A 111 1.14 19.82 -4.77
CA GLN A 111 2.14 20.60 -5.50
C GLN A 111 2.29 22.01 -4.93
N GLU A 112 1.17 22.66 -4.58
CA GLU A 112 1.19 23.97 -3.92
C GLU A 112 1.78 23.88 -2.51
N ALA A 113 1.45 22.83 -1.76
CA ALA A 113 2.04 22.57 -0.45
C ALA A 113 3.56 22.40 -0.52
N ALA A 114 4.03 21.63 -1.48
CA ALA A 114 5.45 21.38 -1.72
C ALA A 114 6.17 22.60 -2.31
N GLY A 115 5.49 23.41 -3.11
CA GLY A 115 6.06 24.51 -3.92
C GLY A 115 6.84 24.01 -5.15
N HIS A 116 6.63 22.77 -5.55
CA HIS A 116 7.18 22.16 -6.75
C HIS A 116 6.31 20.96 -7.19
N PRO A 117 6.48 20.44 -8.43
CA PRO A 117 5.78 19.24 -8.88
C PRO A 117 6.04 18.04 -7.96
N VAL A 118 4.97 17.36 -7.54
CA VAL A 118 5.03 16.15 -6.72
C VAL A 118 4.29 15.03 -7.44
N SER A 119 5.02 13.97 -7.76
CA SER A 119 4.47 12.74 -8.31
C SER A 119 3.92 11.84 -7.20
N SER A 120 3.01 10.94 -7.57
CA SER A 120 2.42 9.94 -6.67
C SER A 120 2.30 8.59 -7.35
N VAL A 121 1.95 7.56 -6.60
CA VAL A 121 1.58 6.26 -7.16
C VAL A 121 0.48 6.40 -8.22
N PHE A 122 -0.52 7.27 -8.00
CA PHE A 122 -1.60 7.53 -8.97
C PHE A 122 -1.07 8.11 -10.28
N SER A 123 -0.21 9.13 -10.20
CA SER A 123 0.35 9.75 -11.39
C SER A 123 1.28 8.81 -12.17
N GLN A 124 2.02 7.91 -11.50
CA GLN A 124 2.87 6.94 -12.18
C GLN A 124 2.04 5.82 -12.85
N VAL A 125 0.98 5.36 -12.19
CA VAL A 125 0.02 4.39 -12.78
C VAL A 125 -0.65 4.99 -14.02
N GLY A 126 -1.11 6.25 -13.95
CA GLY A 126 -1.68 6.96 -15.10
C GLY A 126 -0.70 7.15 -16.25
N ARG A 127 0.56 7.56 -15.97
CA ARG A 127 1.64 7.67 -16.98
C ARG A 127 1.93 6.35 -17.68
N ALA A 128 1.77 5.23 -16.99
CA ALA A 128 1.91 3.90 -17.57
C ALA A 128 0.66 3.45 -18.38
N GLY A 129 -0.31 4.34 -18.62
CA GLY A 129 -1.56 4.04 -19.33
C GLY A 129 -2.47 3.07 -18.56
N ARG A 130 -2.31 2.98 -17.22
CA ARG A 130 -3.07 2.06 -16.37
C ARG A 130 -4.03 2.85 -15.47
N SER A 131 -5.12 2.21 -15.05
CA SER A 131 -6.16 2.86 -14.26
C SER A 131 -5.97 2.70 -12.76
N SER A 132 -6.46 3.71 -12.01
CA SER A 132 -6.43 3.73 -10.55
C SER A 132 -7.75 4.19 -9.94
N ALA A 133 -7.96 3.91 -8.66
CA ALA A 133 -9.09 4.42 -7.90
C ALA A 133 -8.70 4.78 -6.46
N LEU A 134 -9.40 5.76 -5.91
CA LEU A 134 -9.32 6.20 -4.52
C LEU A 134 -10.71 6.13 -3.87
N PHE A 135 -10.84 5.35 -2.83
CA PHE A 135 -12.01 5.25 -1.97
C PHE A 135 -11.62 5.73 -0.57
N ALA A 136 -12.25 6.77 -0.08
CA ALA A 136 -11.89 7.36 1.22
C ALA A 136 -13.11 7.68 2.07
N SER A 137 -13.04 7.42 3.37
CA SER A 137 -14.14 7.74 4.29
C SER A 137 -14.06 9.15 4.88
N LYS A 138 -13.15 9.99 4.40
CA LYS A 138 -13.01 11.39 4.82
C LYS A 138 -12.87 12.31 3.60
N SER A 139 -13.62 13.42 3.54
CA SER A 139 -13.64 14.37 2.41
C SER A 139 -12.29 15.01 2.12
N LYS A 140 -11.43 15.16 3.15
CA LYS A 140 -10.08 15.74 3.02
C LYS A 140 -9.19 15.03 1.98
N PHE A 141 -9.49 13.78 1.60
CA PHE A 141 -8.82 13.05 0.51
C PHE A 141 -9.10 13.62 -0.88
N GLY A 142 -10.05 14.55 -1.03
CA GLY A 142 -10.22 15.39 -2.22
C GLY A 142 -8.94 16.15 -2.60
N LEU A 143 -8.02 16.35 -1.65
CA LEU A 143 -6.66 16.84 -1.94
C LEU A 143 -5.95 15.99 -3.01
N PHE A 144 -6.08 14.66 -2.96
CA PHE A 144 -5.40 13.76 -3.91
C PHE A 144 -6.02 13.79 -5.29
N ASP A 145 -7.35 13.82 -5.37
CA ASP A 145 -8.10 13.94 -6.62
C ASP A 145 -7.74 15.23 -7.37
N ARG A 146 -7.68 16.35 -6.64
CA ARG A 146 -7.24 17.65 -7.20
C ARG A 146 -5.77 17.67 -7.61
N SER A 147 -4.91 16.99 -6.85
CA SER A 147 -3.46 16.97 -7.09
C SER A 147 -3.06 16.07 -8.25
N TRP A 148 -3.81 15.00 -8.47
CA TRP A 148 -3.51 14.00 -9.50
C TRP A 148 -4.76 13.63 -10.31
N PRO A 149 -5.10 14.39 -11.37
CA PRO A 149 -6.25 14.13 -12.24
C PRO A 149 -6.21 12.76 -12.97
N SER A 150 -5.12 12.01 -12.80
CA SER A 150 -4.97 10.63 -13.28
C SER A 150 -5.69 9.61 -12.39
N ILE A 151 -6.35 10.01 -11.32
CA ILE A 151 -7.25 9.15 -10.53
C ILE A 151 -8.54 8.99 -11.32
N ASP A 152 -8.78 7.79 -11.88
CA ASP A 152 -9.96 7.54 -12.72
C ASP A 152 -11.28 7.46 -11.93
N ARG A 153 -11.20 7.22 -10.64
CA ARG A 153 -12.35 7.15 -9.76
C ARG A 153 -12.00 7.60 -8.36
N PHE A 154 -12.68 8.64 -7.89
CA PHE A 154 -12.66 9.08 -6.51
C PHE A 154 -14.06 8.93 -5.89
N VAL A 155 -14.13 8.34 -4.69
CA VAL A 155 -15.39 8.13 -3.94
C VAL A 155 -15.15 8.50 -2.49
N VAL A 156 -16.06 9.31 -1.95
CA VAL A 156 -16.14 9.59 -0.49
C VAL A 156 -17.47 9.05 0.01
N ASP A 157 -17.42 8.18 1.03
CA ASP A 157 -18.62 7.57 1.60
C ASP A 157 -18.30 7.03 3.01
N GLY A 158 -19.29 6.66 3.79
CA GLY A 158 -19.10 5.90 5.04
C GLY A 158 -18.45 4.55 4.79
N ASP A 159 -17.63 4.05 5.72
CA ASP A 159 -16.81 2.83 5.54
C ASP A 159 -17.61 1.61 4.99
N ALA A 160 -18.88 1.46 5.31
CA ALA A 160 -19.68 0.31 4.87
C ALA A 160 -19.97 0.41 3.35
N ASP A 161 -20.60 1.50 2.93
CA ASP A 161 -20.97 1.74 1.53
C ASP A 161 -19.71 1.91 0.66
N LEU A 162 -18.68 2.55 1.24
CA LEU A 162 -17.36 2.69 0.59
C LEU A 162 -16.76 1.33 0.20
N VAL A 163 -16.79 0.37 1.13
CA VAL A 163 -16.24 -0.98 0.90
C VAL A 163 -17.06 -1.74 -0.13
N ASP A 164 -18.38 -1.59 -0.14
CA ASP A 164 -19.24 -2.21 -1.15
C ASP A 164 -18.96 -1.68 -2.55
N ARG A 165 -18.78 -0.36 -2.67
CA ARG A 165 -18.36 0.29 -3.92
C ARG A 165 -16.98 -0.15 -4.37
N ALA A 166 -16.01 -0.21 -3.44
CA ALA A 166 -14.65 -0.66 -3.74
C ALA A 166 -14.61 -2.14 -4.15
N ALA A 167 -15.33 -3.02 -3.47
CA ALA A 167 -15.43 -4.44 -3.80
C ALA A 167 -16.03 -4.66 -5.19
N THR A 168 -17.07 -3.90 -5.53
CA THR A 168 -17.68 -3.92 -6.88
C THR A 168 -16.71 -3.43 -7.96
N ASP A 169 -15.99 -2.33 -7.69
CA ASP A 169 -14.99 -1.79 -8.63
C ASP A 169 -13.83 -2.78 -8.85
N LEU A 170 -13.30 -3.39 -7.77
CA LEU A 170 -12.27 -4.43 -7.85
C LEU A 170 -12.70 -5.60 -8.75
N ALA A 171 -13.93 -6.07 -8.59
CA ALA A 171 -14.46 -7.20 -9.36
C ALA A 171 -14.68 -6.85 -10.85
N THR A 172 -15.11 -5.62 -11.16
CA THR A 172 -15.59 -5.24 -12.49
C THR A 172 -14.59 -4.43 -13.31
N ARG A 173 -13.78 -3.56 -12.69
CA ARG A 173 -12.93 -2.59 -13.39
C ARG A 173 -11.47 -3.01 -13.56
N LYS A 174 -11.01 -4.00 -12.77
CA LYS A 174 -9.65 -4.57 -12.89
C LYS A 174 -8.55 -3.49 -12.89
N ARG A 175 -8.64 -2.50 -11.99
CA ARG A 175 -7.67 -1.41 -11.90
C ARG A 175 -6.28 -1.90 -11.51
N ALA A 176 -5.26 -1.18 -11.94
CA ALA A 176 -3.88 -1.49 -11.55
C ALA A 176 -3.62 -1.14 -10.09
N PHE A 177 -4.13 0.00 -9.63
CA PHE A 177 -3.97 0.46 -8.25
C PHE A 177 -5.31 0.91 -7.68
N THR A 178 -5.68 0.38 -6.53
CA THR A 178 -6.85 0.82 -5.76
C THR A 178 -6.41 1.15 -4.34
N PHE A 179 -6.70 2.37 -3.88
CA PHE A 179 -6.47 2.79 -2.51
C PHE A 179 -7.81 2.87 -1.76
N VAL A 180 -7.90 2.20 -0.61
CA VAL A 180 -9.09 2.21 0.26
C VAL A 180 -8.69 2.70 1.63
N HIS A 181 -9.29 3.81 2.07
CA HIS A 181 -9.12 4.38 3.40
C HIS A 181 -10.35 4.08 4.25
N LEU A 182 -10.15 3.46 5.42
CA LEU A 182 -11.20 3.10 6.39
C LEU A 182 -11.01 3.91 7.68
N GLY A 183 -11.94 4.81 7.99
CA GLY A 183 -11.79 5.82 9.04
C GLY A 183 -12.44 5.49 10.38
N SER A 184 -13.20 4.39 10.49
CA SER A 184 -13.98 4.11 11.71
C SER A 184 -13.15 3.98 12.98
N PRO A 185 -11.98 3.31 13.04
CA PRO A 185 -11.21 3.21 14.28
C PRO A 185 -10.79 4.58 14.82
N ASP A 186 -10.29 5.46 13.96
CA ASP A 186 -9.91 6.82 14.34
C ASP A 186 -11.11 7.63 14.88
N HIS A 187 -12.25 7.58 14.19
CA HIS A 187 -13.47 8.24 14.64
C HIS A 187 -13.86 7.84 16.08
N TYR A 188 -13.88 6.53 16.36
CA TYR A 188 -14.22 6.04 17.72
C TYR A 188 -13.07 6.27 18.72
N GLY A 189 -11.83 6.32 18.28
CA GLY A 189 -10.68 6.71 19.08
C GLY A 189 -10.82 8.13 19.60
N HIS A 190 -11.14 9.08 18.72
CA HIS A 190 -11.39 10.48 19.10
C HIS A 190 -12.62 10.65 19.99
N ARG A 191 -13.70 9.94 19.70
CA ARG A 191 -14.96 10.09 20.44
C ARG A 191 -14.93 9.46 21.83
N ASP A 192 -14.40 8.23 21.94
CA ASP A 192 -14.55 7.38 23.12
C ASP A 192 -13.21 6.98 23.77
N GLY A 193 -12.10 7.39 23.19
CA GLY A 193 -10.75 7.04 23.58
C GLY A 193 -10.24 5.73 22.95
N GLY A 194 -8.95 5.71 22.67
CA GLY A 194 -8.27 4.53 22.18
C GLY A 194 -8.45 3.33 23.11
N MET A 195 -8.67 2.14 22.55
CA MET A 195 -8.95 0.90 23.29
C MET A 195 -10.25 0.90 24.10
N SER A 196 -11.13 1.90 24.00
CA SER A 196 -12.50 1.82 24.52
C SER A 196 -13.28 0.65 23.91
N ALA A 197 -14.41 0.28 24.50
CA ALA A 197 -15.28 -0.77 23.93
C ALA A 197 -15.73 -0.41 22.50
N ALA A 198 -16.10 0.86 22.27
CA ALA A 198 -16.53 1.35 20.97
C ALA A 198 -15.39 1.33 19.93
N TYR A 199 -14.18 1.73 20.32
CA TYR A 199 -12.99 1.63 19.48
C TYR A 199 -12.71 0.17 19.08
N ARG A 200 -12.66 -0.76 20.04
CA ARG A 200 -12.43 -2.19 19.75
C ARG A 200 -13.51 -2.77 18.84
N ALA A 201 -14.79 -2.44 19.09
CA ALA A 201 -15.89 -2.84 18.23
C ALA A 201 -15.74 -2.29 16.79
N SER A 202 -15.23 -1.06 16.64
CA SER A 202 -14.96 -0.48 15.32
C SER A 202 -13.83 -1.21 14.58
N VAL A 203 -12.76 -1.62 15.27
CA VAL A 203 -11.66 -2.43 14.70
C VAL A 203 -12.19 -3.79 14.22
N ILE A 204 -13.06 -4.44 15.00
CA ILE A 204 -13.69 -5.72 14.59
C ILE A 204 -14.57 -5.52 13.34
N ARG A 205 -15.38 -4.46 13.28
CA ARG A 205 -16.16 -4.15 12.07
C ARG A 205 -15.28 -3.84 10.87
N THR A 206 -14.16 -3.17 11.09
CA THR A 206 -13.18 -2.88 10.03
C THR A 206 -12.53 -4.16 9.49
N ASP A 207 -12.22 -5.13 10.37
CA ASP A 207 -11.74 -6.45 9.92
C ASP A 207 -12.77 -7.17 9.03
N ALA A 208 -14.05 -7.12 9.37
CA ALA A 208 -15.11 -7.69 8.52
C ALA A 208 -15.20 -7.00 7.15
N ARG A 209 -14.98 -5.68 7.09
CA ARG A 209 -14.92 -4.90 5.84
C ARG A 209 -13.70 -5.29 4.99
N ILE A 210 -12.53 -5.48 5.61
CA ILE A 210 -11.35 -6.06 4.94
C ILE A 210 -11.72 -7.42 4.34
N GLY A 211 -12.41 -8.27 5.09
CA GLY A 211 -12.90 -9.58 4.62
C GLY A 211 -13.77 -9.47 3.36
N ARG A 212 -14.60 -8.43 3.25
CA ARG A 212 -15.41 -8.19 2.06
C ARG A 212 -14.58 -7.84 0.83
N LEU A 213 -13.54 -7.02 0.99
CA LEU A 213 -12.58 -6.72 -0.09
C LEU A 213 -11.82 -8.01 -0.52
N LEU A 214 -11.37 -8.80 0.44
CA LEU A 214 -10.69 -10.08 0.15
C LEU A 214 -11.62 -11.07 -0.55
N LYS A 215 -12.91 -11.13 -0.19
CA LYS A 215 -13.91 -11.95 -0.88
C LYS A 215 -14.06 -11.53 -2.35
N ALA A 216 -14.02 -10.24 -2.66
CA ALA A 216 -14.03 -9.77 -4.05
C ALA A 216 -12.82 -10.26 -4.85
N ILE A 217 -11.63 -10.29 -4.23
CA ILE A 217 -10.43 -10.88 -4.85
C ILE A 217 -10.58 -12.39 -5.03
N ASP A 218 -11.07 -13.10 -4.00
CA ASP A 218 -11.22 -14.56 -4.02
C ASP A 218 -12.28 -15.06 -5.02
N SER A 219 -13.24 -14.20 -5.39
CA SER A 219 -14.33 -14.56 -6.33
C SER A 219 -13.86 -14.82 -7.77
N SER A 220 -12.62 -14.46 -8.09
CA SER A 220 -12.03 -14.63 -9.41
C SER A 220 -10.61 -15.20 -9.31
N SER A 221 -10.35 -16.32 -9.99
CA SER A 221 -9.01 -16.91 -10.08
C SER A 221 -8.00 -15.92 -10.68
N ALA A 222 -8.44 -15.12 -11.67
CA ALA A 222 -7.61 -14.09 -12.29
C ALA A 222 -7.24 -12.96 -11.31
N LEU A 223 -8.17 -12.51 -10.47
CA LEU A 223 -7.88 -11.52 -9.42
C LEU A 223 -6.98 -12.11 -8.33
N LYS A 224 -7.30 -13.31 -7.84
CA LYS A 224 -6.52 -13.99 -6.79
C LYS A 224 -5.07 -14.26 -7.22
N GLY A 225 -4.84 -14.61 -8.48
CA GLY A 225 -3.51 -14.85 -9.05
C GLY A 225 -2.74 -13.59 -9.45
N SER A 226 -3.34 -12.39 -9.36
CA SER A 226 -2.73 -11.16 -9.84
C SER A 226 -2.77 -9.97 -8.87
N THR A 227 -3.50 -10.09 -7.76
CA THR A 227 -3.71 -8.96 -6.84
C THR A 227 -2.84 -9.10 -5.60
N TYR A 228 -2.05 -8.07 -5.34
CA TYR A 228 -1.36 -7.85 -4.07
C TYR A 228 -2.20 -6.97 -3.16
N VAL A 229 -2.16 -7.23 -1.87
CA VAL A 229 -2.76 -6.39 -0.83
C VAL A 229 -1.64 -5.82 0.02
N ILE A 230 -1.58 -4.50 0.15
CA ILE A 230 -0.73 -3.81 1.13
C ILE A 230 -1.68 -3.19 2.15
N LEU A 231 -1.55 -3.58 3.43
CA LEU A 231 -2.35 -3.02 4.51
C LEU A 231 -1.44 -2.34 5.52
N THR A 232 -1.75 -1.09 5.87
CA THR A 232 -1.06 -0.34 6.91
C THR A 232 -2.03 0.60 7.64
N ALA A 233 -1.50 1.42 8.53
CA ALA A 233 -2.18 2.53 9.19
C ALA A 233 -1.39 3.82 9.02
N ASP A 234 -2.03 4.94 9.18
CA ASP A 234 -1.39 6.26 9.18
C ASP A 234 -0.79 6.58 10.55
N HIS A 235 -1.45 6.15 11.62
CA HIS A 235 -1.00 6.20 13.00
C HIS A 235 -1.71 5.12 13.83
N GLY A 236 -1.23 4.92 15.06
CA GLY A 236 -1.93 4.15 16.07
C GLY A 236 -2.73 5.05 17.01
N PHE A 237 -3.16 4.48 18.15
CA PHE A 237 -3.92 5.20 19.17
C PHE A 237 -3.52 4.74 20.57
N LYS A 238 -3.11 5.67 21.44
CA LYS A 238 -2.82 5.36 22.84
C LYS A 238 -4.11 4.98 23.58
N SER A 239 -4.03 3.95 24.42
CA SER A 239 -5.14 3.51 25.25
C SER A 239 -5.63 4.64 26.16
N GLY A 240 -6.94 4.90 26.15
CA GLY A 240 -7.62 5.94 26.93
C GLY A 240 -7.46 7.37 26.40
N ALA A 241 -6.58 7.61 25.43
CA ALA A 241 -6.44 8.94 24.84
C ALA A 241 -7.51 9.18 23.76
N THR A 242 -7.95 10.43 23.62
CA THR A 242 -8.86 10.90 22.56
C THR A 242 -8.11 11.68 21.47
N ASP A 243 -6.79 11.77 21.58
CA ASP A 243 -5.89 12.40 20.61
C ASP A 243 -4.63 11.54 20.40
N HIS A 244 -4.08 11.58 19.21
CA HIS A 244 -2.91 10.82 18.79
C HIS A 244 -1.77 11.70 18.25
N SER A 245 -1.88 13.04 18.34
CA SER A 245 -0.87 13.98 17.85
C SER A 245 0.43 13.93 18.66
N ALA A 246 0.36 13.50 19.93
CA ALA A 246 1.52 13.34 20.78
C ALA A 246 2.45 12.23 20.26
N HIS A 247 3.78 12.50 20.33
CA HIS A 247 4.82 11.58 19.84
C HIS A 247 5.07 10.40 20.82
N LEU A 248 4.01 9.65 21.09
CA LEU A 248 4.00 8.47 21.95
C LEU A 248 4.08 7.19 21.15
N TYR A 249 4.78 6.19 21.70
CA TYR A 249 4.98 4.91 21.03
C TYR A 249 3.69 4.28 20.44
N PRO A 250 2.57 4.21 21.17
CA PRO A 250 1.34 3.65 20.60
C PRO A 250 0.76 4.45 19.44
N ASN A 251 1.12 5.74 19.27
CA ASN A 251 0.60 6.59 18.21
C ASN A 251 1.40 6.45 16.91
N TYR A 252 2.73 6.24 17.00
CA TYR A 252 3.58 6.08 15.82
C TYR A 252 3.92 4.62 15.48
N ARG A 253 3.54 3.65 16.31
CA ARG A 253 3.65 2.22 16.03
C ARG A 253 2.45 1.72 15.24
N ILE A 254 2.70 1.19 14.06
CA ILE A 254 1.66 0.76 13.12
C ILE A 254 1.96 -0.63 12.53
N PRO A 255 0.94 -1.36 12.05
CA PRO A 255 1.15 -2.57 11.26
C PRO A 255 1.58 -2.23 9.83
N PHE A 256 2.33 -3.14 9.20
CA PHE A 256 2.55 -3.15 7.76
C PHE A 256 2.48 -4.60 7.27
N VAL A 257 1.57 -4.88 6.34
CA VAL A 257 1.27 -6.24 5.87
C VAL A 257 1.26 -6.24 4.36
N VAL A 258 1.94 -7.20 3.76
CA VAL A 258 1.89 -7.45 2.31
C VAL A 258 1.43 -8.88 2.08
N TRP A 259 0.44 -9.05 1.23
CA TRP A 259 -0.12 -10.35 0.88
C TRP A 259 -0.35 -10.43 -0.64
N GLY A 260 -0.17 -11.58 -1.23
CA GLY A 260 -0.44 -11.80 -2.65
C GLY A 260 0.42 -12.91 -3.27
N PRO A 261 0.40 -13.03 -4.60
CA PRO A 261 1.17 -14.07 -5.30
C PRO A 261 2.68 -13.96 -5.04
N GLY A 262 3.31 -15.06 -4.60
CA GLY A 262 4.75 -15.11 -4.38
C GLY A 262 5.26 -14.36 -3.14
N VAL A 263 4.39 -13.77 -2.32
CA VAL A 263 4.78 -13.17 -1.04
C VAL A 263 5.13 -14.26 -0.03
N ALA A 264 6.22 -14.09 0.72
CA ALA A 264 6.68 -15.04 1.74
C ALA A 264 5.63 -15.17 2.87
N ARG A 265 5.12 -16.39 3.06
CA ARG A 265 3.99 -16.65 3.97
C ARG A 265 4.45 -16.68 5.43
N GLY A 266 3.74 -15.94 6.29
CA GLY A 266 4.03 -15.83 7.72
C GLY A 266 5.39 -15.22 8.04
N ALA A 267 6.00 -14.54 7.07
CA ALA A 267 7.32 -13.96 7.21
C ALA A 267 7.31 -12.64 7.97
N SER A 268 8.40 -12.38 8.69
CA SER A 268 8.67 -11.06 9.25
C SER A 268 9.34 -10.18 8.20
N LEU A 269 8.74 -9.02 7.90
CA LEU A 269 9.35 -8.07 6.97
C LEU A 269 10.76 -7.63 7.38
N TYR A 270 11.04 -7.47 8.68
CA TYR A 270 12.40 -7.14 9.13
C TYR A 270 13.41 -8.28 8.96
N ARG A 271 12.96 -9.54 8.93
CA ARG A 271 13.85 -10.67 8.63
C ARG A 271 14.14 -10.81 7.14
N LEU A 272 13.19 -10.46 6.30
CA LEU A 272 13.40 -10.40 4.85
C LEU A 272 14.27 -9.20 4.45
N ASN A 273 14.27 -8.15 5.26
CA ASN A 273 14.91 -6.86 4.94
C ASN A 273 15.95 -6.48 6.00
N PRO A 274 17.14 -7.10 6.01
CA PRO A 274 18.20 -6.81 6.99
C PRO A 274 18.74 -5.37 6.86
N ASP A 275 18.53 -4.72 5.71
CA ASP A 275 18.91 -3.31 5.49
C ASP A 275 17.96 -2.32 6.16
N TYR A 276 16.76 -2.75 6.53
CA TYR A 276 15.87 -1.96 7.39
C TYR A 276 16.19 -2.21 8.86
N ARG A 277 16.02 -1.19 9.69
CA ARG A 277 16.26 -1.26 11.14
C ARG A 277 14.96 -1.55 11.87
N ALA A 278 14.91 -2.67 12.61
CA ALA A 278 13.85 -2.88 13.60
C ALA A 278 13.96 -1.81 14.70
N PRO A 279 12.96 -0.93 14.87
CA PRO A 279 13.14 0.30 15.66
C PRO A 279 12.96 0.11 17.18
N GLY A 280 12.57 -1.08 17.65
CA GLY A 280 12.18 -1.29 19.04
C GLY A 280 11.04 -0.35 19.45
N THR A 281 11.21 0.42 20.54
CA THR A 281 10.25 1.46 20.94
C THR A 281 10.60 2.84 20.41
N SER A 282 11.68 2.96 19.62
CA SER A 282 12.16 4.23 19.08
C SER A 282 11.18 4.82 18.05
N ARG A 283 11.01 6.14 18.09
CA ARG A 283 10.31 6.89 17.05
C ARG A 283 11.08 6.91 15.73
N ALA A 284 12.39 6.71 15.74
CA ALA A 284 13.33 6.70 14.63
C ALA A 284 13.24 7.96 13.73
N THR A 285 14.30 8.76 13.73
CA THR A 285 14.48 9.89 12.80
C THR A 285 14.70 9.39 11.37
N TYR A 286 14.93 10.30 10.43
CA TYR A 286 15.31 9.91 9.04
C TYR A 286 16.82 9.70 8.87
N ASP A 287 17.60 9.76 9.96
CA ASP A 287 19.03 9.55 9.90
C ASP A 287 19.38 8.06 9.94
N GLY A 288 20.34 7.67 9.13
CA GLY A 288 20.84 6.29 9.07
C GLY A 288 19.83 5.28 8.54
N ARG A 289 19.94 4.01 9.00
CA ARG A 289 19.07 2.91 8.57
C ARG A 289 17.63 3.17 9.03
N GLN A 290 16.73 3.17 8.06
CA GLN A 290 15.32 3.47 8.29
C GLN A 290 14.54 2.25 8.80
N PRO A 291 13.50 2.45 9.66
CA PRO A 291 12.48 1.43 9.85
C PRO A 291 11.58 1.36 8.62
N ILE A 292 10.80 0.29 8.51
CA ILE A 292 9.66 0.24 7.58
C ILE A 292 8.65 1.31 8.04
N ARG A 293 8.23 2.16 7.10
CA ARG A 293 7.25 3.24 7.33
C ARG A 293 6.01 3.05 6.47
N ASN A 294 4.92 3.70 6.86
CA ASN A 294 3.73 3.73 6.00
C ASN A 294 4.01 4.39 4.63
N GLY A 295 4.93 5.35 4.56
CA GLY A 295 5.35 5.98 3.32
C GLY A 295 6.09 5.06 2.33
N ASP A 296 6.56 3.89 2.75
CA ASP A 296 7.14 2.89 1.84
C ASP A 296 6.10 2.28 0.89
N LEU A 297 4.79 2.44 1.20
CA LEU A 297 3.67 1.87 0.46
C LEU A 297 3.68 2.26 -1.02
N GLY A 298 3.90 3.53 -1.36
CA GLY A 298 3.79 4.02 -2.74
C GLY A 298 4.80 3.37 -3.67
N ASN A 299 6.07 3.34 -3.27
CA ASN A 299 7.14 2.72 -4.05
C ASN A 299 7.05 1.19 -4.07
N LEU A 300 6.64 0.57 -2.97
CA LEU A 300 6.34 -0.87 -2.95
C LEU A 300 5.20 -1.21 -3.91
N ALA A 301 4.14 -0.42 -3.93
CA ALA A 301 3.02 -0.64 -4.85
C ALA A 301 3.46 -0.56 -6.32
N LEU A 302 4.31 0.42 -6.66
CA LEU A 302 4.86 0.54 -8.03
C LEU A 302 5.78 -0.64 -8.38
N ASP A 303 6.65 -1.07 -7.48
CA ASP A 303 7.51 -2.25 -7.67
C ASP A 303 6.66 -3.50 -7.95
N LEU A 304 5.64 -3.76 -7.15
CA LEU A 304 4.71 -4.87 -7.37
C LEU A 304 4.00 -4.79 -8.72
N LEU A 305 3.76 -3.59 -9.24
CA LEU A 305 3.19 -3.34 -10.56
C LEU A 305 4.22 -3.46 -11.70
N GLY A 306 5.52 -3.59 -11.39
CA GLY A 306 6.61 -3.59 -12.35
C GLY A 306 6.88 -2.20 -12.91
N LEU A 307 6.65 -1.14 -12.12
CA LEU A 307 6.90 0.26 -12.46
C LEU A 307 8.07 0.79 -11.62
N GLY A 308 8.82 1.73 -12.17
CA GLY A 308 9.89 2.42 -11.45
C GLY A 308 9.37 3.27 -10.28
N PRO A 309 10.26 3.71 -9.38
CA PRO A 309 9.89 4.47 -8.19
C PRO A 309 9.28 5.83 -8.53
N ILE A 310 8.55 6.38 -7.58
CA ILE A 310 7.94 7.72 -7.69
C ILE A 310 9.06 8.76 -7.81
N PRO A 311 9.11 9.58 -8.89
CA PRO A 311 10.14 10.60 -9.07
C PRO A 311 10.24 11.55 -7.87
N GLY A 312 11.45 11.67 -7.32
CA GLY A 312 11.75 12.50 -6.17
C GLY A 312 11.25 11.96 -4.83
N SER A 313 10.82 10.71 -4.77
CA SER A 313 10.53 10.02 -3.50
C SER A 313 11.80 9.82 -2.67
N THR A 314 11.63 9.72 -1.34
CA THR A 314 12.74 9.53 -0.39
C THR A 314 12.57 8.26 0.44
N LEU A 315 11.37 7.70 0.50
CA LEU A 315 11.05 6.48 1.24
C LEU A 315 10.98 5.30 0.27
N ASN A 316 11.71 4.23 0.55
CA ASN A 316 11.86 3.07 -0.32
C ASN A 316 12.11 3.45 -1.80
N SER A 317 12.92 4.49 -2.03
CA SER A 317 13.17 5.03 -3.38
C SER A 317 13.99 4.09 -4.27
N ALA A 318 14.74 3.19 -3.67
CA ALA A 318 15.43 2.10 -4.37
C ALA A 318 14.54 0.89 -4.68
N GLN A 319 13.28 0.90 -4.23
CA GLN A 319 12.36 -0.25 -4.31
C GLN A 319 12.98 -1.55 -3.75
N SER A 320 13.69 -1.42 -2.63
CA SER A 320 14.45 -2.50 -2.00
C SER A 320 13.69 -3.24 -0.88
N LEU A 321 12.43 -2.86 -0.60
CA LEU A 321 11.62 -3.56 0.39
C LEU A 321 11.20 -4.93 -0.14
N ASP A 322 11.96 -5.97 0.23
CA ASP A 322 11.71 -7.35 -0.20
C ASP A 322 10.51 -7.95 0.57
N ILE A 323 9.76 -8.76 -0.17
CA ILE A 323 8.55 -9.45 0.32
C ILE A 323 8.59 -10.97 0.10
N ARG A 324 9.76 -11.50 -0.36
CA ARG A 324 9.92 -12.90 -0.79
C ARG A 324 10.97 -13.67 -0.03
#